data_c3f3fe2ee7d35b00b2787850c0ee5fb3
#
_entry.id   c3f3fe2ee7d35b00b2787850c0ee5fb3
#
_cell.length_a   1.000
_cell.length_b   1.000
_cell.length_c   1.000
_cell.angle_alpha   90.00
_cell.angle_beta   90.00
_cell.angle_gamma   90.00
#
_symmetry.space_group_name_H-M   'P 1'
#
loop_
_entity.id
_entity.type
_entity.pdbx_description
1 polymer ?
#
loop_
_entity_poly.entity_id
_entity_poly.type
_entity_poly.pdbx_seq_one_letter_code
_entity_poly.pdbx_strand_id
1 'polypeptide(L)'
;MNRIQFVLRSLFYFARINLAVSLGVLAATAVLTGALLVGDSMRGSLRNISLDGLGKIDEILLSERFFRAELAAELEATDGFDEQFNRSEAIVIFPNASASMKVSADEKNVANEVTLIGCKNSFWDFRDDNIRPRGPNGVLAGFDNIDLSSTTVPVVINEP
;
A
#
# COMPACT_ATOMS: atom_id res chain seq x y z
N MET A 1 -63.70 14.10 -19.51
CA MET A 1 -62.39 13.60 -20.03
C MET A 1 -61.39 13.58 -18.88
N ASN A 2 -60.93 12.41 -18.46
CA ASN A 2 -60.03 12.28 -17.33
C ASN A 2 -58.65 12.86 -17.69
N ARG A 3 -58.08 13.67 -16.80
CA ARG A 3 -56.74 14.29 -16.99
C ARG A 3 -55.68 13.26 -17.38
N ILE A 4 -55.76 12.07 -16.84
CA ILE A 4 -54.85 10.94 -17.11
C ILE A 4 -54.95 10.48 -18.58
N GLN A 5 -56.16 10.39 -19.15
CA GLN A 5 -56.35 9.99 -20.56
C GLN A 5 -55.78 11.01 -21.53
N PHE A 6 -55.84 12.30 -21.19
CA PHE A 6 -55.24 13.36 -21.99
C PHE A 6 -53.70 13.26 -21.99
N VAL A 7 -53.11 13.03 -20.82
CA VAL A 7 -51.67 12.87 -20.68
C VAL A 7 -51.13 11.66 -21.44
N LEU A 8 -51.83 10.51 -21.31
CA LEU A 8 -51.46 9.29 -22.05
C LEU A 8 -51.53 9.47 -23.55
N ARG A 9 -52.63 10.11 -24.04
CA ARG A 9 -52.78 10.35 -25.48
C ARG A 9 -51.70 11.32 -26.00
N SER A 10 -51.37 12.35 -25.28
CA SER A 10 -50.25 13.26 -25.59
C SER A 10 -48.89 12.53 -25.63
N LEU A 11 -48.66 11.64 -24.66
CA LEU A 11 -47.42 10.85 -24.59
C LEU A 11 -47.26 9.96 -25.85
N PHE A 12 -48.30 9.29 -26.27
CA PHE A 12 -48.29 8.46 -27.50
C PHE A 12 -48.17 9.28 -28.77
N TYR A 13 -48.80 10.45 -28.82
CA TYR A 13 -48.72 11.31 -30.00
C TYR A 13 -47.28 11.83 -30.22
N PHE A 14 -46.58 12.19 -29.15
CA PHE A 14 -45.22 12.65 -29.21
C PHE A 14 -44.21 11.56 -28.88
N ALA A 15 -44.55 10.28 -29.04
CA ALA A 15 -43.72 9.15 -28.62
C ALA A 15 -42.29 9.20 -29.17
N ARG A 16 -42.09 9.61 -30.43
CA ARG A 16 -40.74 9.69 -31.04
C ARG A 16 -39.85 10.72 -30.35
N ILE A 17 -40.39 11.88 -30.01
CA ILE A 17 -39.65 12.95 -29.34
C ILE A 17 -39.38 12.55 -27.89
N ASN A 18 -40.37 12.03 -27.19
CA ASN A 18 -40.24 11.56 -25.82
C ASN A 18 -39.22 10.42 -25.71
N LEU A 19 -39.19 9.50 -26.65
CA LEU A 19 -38.21 8.41 -26.71
C LEU A 19 -36.81 8.95 -26.95
N ALA A 20 -36.63 9.89 -27.86
CA ALA A 20 -35.33 10.50 -28.12
C ALA A 20 -34.77 11.21 -26.88
N VAL A 21 -35.60 12.00 -26.19
CA VAL A 21 -35.22 12.67 -24.94
C VAL A 21 -34.90 11.66 -23.84
N SER A 22 -35.72 10.63 -23.67
CA SER A 22 -35.49 9.58 -22.67
C SER A 22 -34.15 8.83 -22.91
N LEU A 23 -33.86 8.50 -24.18
CA LEU A 23 -32.61 7.86 -24.54
C LEU A 23 -31.38 8.79 -24.27
N GLY A 24 -31.52 10.08 -24.54
CA GLY A 24 -30.48 11.06 -24.23
C GLY A 24 -30.19 11.16 -22.73
N VAL A 25 -31.24 11.24 -21.91
CA VAL A 25 -31.10 11.25 -20.44
C VAL A 25 -30.49 9.93 -19.93
N LEU A 26 -30.95 8.79 -20.46
CA LEU A 26 -30.45 7.49 -20.10
C LEU A 26 -28.97 7.35 -20.42
N ALA A 27 -28.53 7.76 -21.60
CA ALA A 27 -27.11 7.75 -21.96
C ALA A 27 -26.27 8.65 -21.06
N ALA A 28 -26.73 9.86 -20.77
CA ALA A 28 -26.04 10.78 -19.88
C ALA A 28 -25.91 10.22 -18.46
N THR A 29 -26.98 9.68 -17.90
CA THR A 29 -26.97 9.08 -16.56
C THR A 29 -26.11 7.82 -16.51
N ALA A 30 -26.13 6.98 -17.54
CA ALA A 30 -25.28 5.79 -17.62
C ALA A 30 -23.80 6.14 -17.62
N VAL A 31 -23.39 7.17 -18.37
CA VAL A 31 -21.98 7.63 -18.40
C VAL A 31 -21.56 8.17 -17.03
N LEU A 32 -22.38 9.01 -16.40
CA LEU A 32 -22.06 9.58 -15.07
C LEU A 32 -21.97 8.48 -14.01
N THR A 33 -22.94 7.58 -13.98
CA THR A 33 -22.95 6.47 -13.01
C THR A 33 -21.75 5.54 -13.24
N GLY A 34 -21.44 5.22 -14.50
CA GLY A 34 -20.29 4.39 -14.84
C GLY A 34 -18.97 5.03 -14.39
N ALA A 35 -18.79 6.32 -14.62
CA ALA A 35 -17.60 7.04 -14.18
C ALA A 35 -17.45 7.05 -12.65
N LEU A 36 -18.55 7.24 -11.91
CA LEU A 36 -18.55 7.20 -10.45
C LEU A 36 -18.21 5.80 -9.92
N LEU A 37 -18.78 4.76 -10.50
CA LEU A 37 -18.51 3.36 -10.09
C LEU A 37 -17.04 2.99 -10.31
N VAL A 38 -16.46 3.37 -11.44
CA VAL A 38 -15.04 3.13 -11.71
C VAL A 38 -14.17 3.89 -10.73
N GLY A 39 -14.48 5.15 -10.45
CA GLY A 39 -13.76 5.97 -9.48
C GLY A 39 -13.79 5.39 -8.07
N ASP A 40 -14.95 4.92 -7.62
CA ASP A 40 -15.11 4.32 -6.29
C ASP A 40 -14.40 2.96 -6.19
N SER A 41 -14.54 2.11 -7.20
CA SER A 41 -13.82 0.83 -7.28
C SER A 41 -12.31 1.01 -7.25
N MET A 42 -11.78 2.01 -7.97
CA MET A 42 -10.35 2.31 -7.99
C MET A 42 -9.84 2.78 -6.62
N ARG A 43 -10.59 3.67 -5.95
CA ARG A 43 -10.26 4.11 -4.58
C ARG A 43 -10.28 2.95 -3.59
N GLY A 44 -11.28 2.09 -3.66
CA GLY A 44 -11.37 0.89 -2.83
C GLY A 44 -10.18 -0.05 -3.03
N SER A 45 -9.81 -0.31 -4.27
CA SER A 45 -8.66 -1.16 -4.60
C SER A 45 -7.34 -0.57 -4.10
N LEU A 46 -7.10 0.72 -4.34
CA LEU A 46 -5.88 1.40 -3.85
C LEU A 46 -5.80 1.40 -2.31
N ARG A 47 -6.93 1.64 -1.64
CA ARG A 47 -6.99 1.57 -0.17
C ARG A 47 -6.65 0.17 0.33
N ASN A 48 -7.21 -0.88 -0.28
CA ASN A 48 -6.94 -2.25 0.13
C ASN A 48 -5.46 -2.61 -0.05
N ILE A 49 -4.87 -2.27 -1.20
CA ILE A 49 -3.44 -2.48 -1.46
C ILE A 49 -2.58 -1.74 -0.42
N SER A 50 -2.95 -0.50 -0.07
CA SER A 50 -2.22 0.27 0.93
C SER A 50 -2.34 -0.35 2.33
N LEU A 51 -3.54 -0.81 2.72
CA LEU A 51 -3.76 -1.47 4.01
C LEU A 51 -3.04 -2.81 4.09
N ASP A 52 -3.11 -3.62 3.03
CA ASP A 52 -2.38 -4.89 2.96
C ASP A 52 -0.86 -4.65 3.04
N GLY A 53 -0.39 -3.54 2.43
CA GLY A 53 1.00 -3.12 2.51
C GLY A 53 1.45 -2.69 3.93
N LEU A 54 0.56 -2.13 4.74
CA LEU A 54 0.86 -1.73 6.13
C LEU A 54 0.87 -2.93 7.09
N GLY A 55 0.08 -3.97 6.80
CA GLY A 55 -0.07 -5.14 7.69
C GLY A 55 -0.69 -4.74 9.03
N LYS A 56 0.01 -5.02 10.14
CA LYS A 56 -0.42 -4.72 11.51
C LYS A 56 0.16 -3.42 12.07
N ILE A 57 0.62 -2.52 11.20
CA ILE A 57 1.19 -1.23 11.60
C ILE A 57 0.05 -0.21 11.65
N ASP A 58 -0.28 0.27 12.85
CA ASP A 58 -1.33 1.26 13.07
C ASP A 58 -0.78 2.68 13.06
N GLU A 59 0.40 2.90 13.66
CA GLU A 59 1.00 4.22 13.77
C GLU A 59 2.48 4.22 13.43
N ILE A 60 2.96 5.34 12.88
CA ILE A 60 4.35 5.55 12.49
C ILE A 60 4.82 6.90 13.01
N LEU A 61 5.91 6.90 13.79
CA LEU A 61 6.62 8.10 14.17
C LEU A 61 7.76 8.36 13.19
N LEU A 62 7.65 9.40 12.39
CA LEU A 62 8.66 9.82 11.42
C LEU A 62 9.41 11.06 11.93
N SER A 63 10.72 11.10 11.74
CA SER A 63 11.54 12.27 11.96
C SER A 63 12.62 12.40 10.88
N GLU A 64 12.99 13.64 10.58
CA GLU A 64 14.11 13.95 9.70
C GLU A 64 15.50 13.65 10.34
N ARG A 65 15.51 13.41 11.64
CA ARG A 65 16.73 13.08 12.39
C ARG A 65 16.64 11.66 12.92
N PHE A 66 17.78 10.99 12.97
CA PHE A 66 17.85 9.68 13.58
C PHE A 66 17.57 9.77 15.08
N PHE A 67 16.74 8.88 15.57
CA PHE A 67 16.62 8.66 17.00
C PHE A 67 17.53 7.50 17.44
N ARG A 68 17.74 7.42 18.73
CA ARG A 68 18.39 6.26 19.32
C ARG A 68 17.46 5.04 19.24
N ALA A 69 18.05 3.87 19.04
CA ALA A 69 17.28 2.62 18.90
C ALA A 69 16.52 2.24 20.19
N GLU A 70 17.03 2.70 21.35
CA GLU A 70 16.45 2.46 22.68
C GLU A 70 15.11 3.16 22.87
N LEU A 71 14.79 4.17 22.05
CA LEU A 71 13.52 4.91 22.14
C LEU A 71 12.30 3.98 22.01
N ALA A 72 12.38 2.96 21.16
CA ALA A 72 11.27 2.00 21.00
C ALA A 72 11.02 1.24 22.32
N ALA A 73 12.06 0.76 22.98
CA ALA A 73 11.94 0.06 24.26
C ALA A 73 11.48 1.01 25.40
N GLU A 74 11.90 2.27 25.38
CA GLU A 74 11.45 3.27 26.35
C GLU A 74 9.96 3.61 26.17
N LEU A 75 9.46 3.65 24.93
CA LEU A 75 8.04 3.83 24.64
C LEU A 75 7.21 2.67 25.16
N GLU A 76 7.66 1.43 24.94
CA GLU A 76 7.01 0.23 25.47
C GLU A 76 6.97 0.20 27.00
N ALA A 77 7.97 0.76 27.65
CA ALA A 77 8.04 0.84 29.11
C ALA A 77 7.20 1.99 29.71
N THR A 78 6.56 2.81 28.90
CA THR A 78 5.76 3.94 29.35
C THR A 78 4.40 3.47 29.86
N ASP A 79 3.96 3.99 31.01
CA ASP A 79 2.67 3.67 31.59
C ASP A 79 1.52 3.99 30.59
N GLY A 80 0.63 3.01 30.38
CA GLY A 80 -0.51 3.13 29.46
C GLY A 80 -0.21 2.80 28.00
N PHE A 81 1.03 2.46 27.66
CA PHE A 81 1.37 2.01 26.30
C PHE A 81 0.58 0.75 25.91
N ASP A 82 0.56 -0.25 26.79
CA ASP A 82 -0.12 -1.54 26.57
C ASP A 82 -1.64 -1.42 26.42
N GLU A 83 -2.23 -0.30 26.82
CA GLU A 83 -3.68 -0.06 26.65
C GLU A 83 -4.04 0.30 25.20
N GLN A 84 -3.11 0.86 24.45
CA GLN A 84 -3.34 1.37 23.09
C GLN A 84 -2.52 0.64 22.03
N PHE A 85 -1.32 0.18 22.38
CA PHE A 85 -0.38 -0.43 21.46
C PHE A 85 0.13 -1.75 22.00
N ASN A 86 0.37 -2.70 21.09
CA ASN A 86 0.91 -4.00 21.48
C ASN A 86 2.44 -4.01 21.48
N ARG A 87 3.07 -3.22 20.61
CA ARG A 87 4.50 -3.26 20.37
C ARG A 87 4.99 -2.04 19.61
N SER A 88 6.23 -1.64 19.82
CA SER A 88 6.94 -0.66 19.01
C SER A 88 8.25 -1.22 18.45
N GLU A 89 8.65 -0.79 17.26
CA GLU A 89 9.89 -1.24 16.63
C GLU A 89 10.59 -0.08 15.92
N ALA A 90 11.90 0.02 16.14
CA ALA A 90 12.72 1.04 15.48
C ALA A 90 13.19 0.54 14.11
N ILE A 91 12.94 1.34 13.07
CA ILE A 91 13.40 1.07 11.71
C ILE A 91 14.15 2.29 11.16
N VAL A 92 15.02 2.06 10.20
CA VAL A 92 15.70 3.12 9.43
C VAL A 92 15.35 2.94 7.97
N ILE A 93 14.90 4.01 7.32
CA ILE A 93 14.54 3.99 5.91
C ILE A 93 15.42 4.99 5.16
N PHE A 94 16.13 4.51 4.15
CA PHE A 94 16.87 5.34 3.21
C PHE A 94 16.17 5.26 1.85
N PRO A 95 15.33 6.24 1.51
CA PRO A 95 14.76 6.34 0.17
C PRO A 95 15.82 6.79 -0.83
N ASN A 96 15.66 6.40 -2.08
CA ASN A 96 16.53 6.82 -3.18
C ASN A 96 18.03 6.45 -3.01
N ALA A 97 18.30 5.32 -2.39
CA ALA A 97 19.63 4.74 -2.37
C ALA A 97 20.02 4.17 -3.73
N SER A 98 21.30 4.03 -4.00
CA SER A 98 21.78 3.30 -5.18
C SER A 98 22.55 2.07 -4.75
N ALA A 99 22.21 0.93 -5.33
CA ALA A 99 22.93 -0.32 -5.14
C ALA A 99 23.79 -0.61 -6.38
N SER A 100 25.03 -1.02 -6.18
CA SER A 100 25.91 -1.37 -7.29
C SER A 100 26.61 -2.70 -7.04
N MET A 101 26.59 -3.56 -8.05
CA MET A 101 27.27 -4.86 -8.05
C MET A 101 28.32 -4.90 -9.17
N LYS A 102 29.55 -5.26 -8.81
CA LYS A 102 30.58 -5.56 -9.81
C LYS A 102 30.37 -6.97 -10.34
N VAL A 103 30.12 -7.11 -11.63
CA VAL A 103 29.97 -8.40 -12.32
C VAL A 103 31.30 -8.86 -12.87
N SER A 104 32.14 -7.94 -13.35
CA SER A 104 33.47 -8.20 -13.89
C SER A 104 34.39 -6.99 -13.63
N ALA A 105 35.65 -7.07 -14.04
CA ALA A 105 36.62 -5.99 -13.86
C ALA A 105 36.15 -4.64 -14.48
N ASP A 106 35.44 -4.71 -15.61
CA ASP A 106 34.98 -3.55 -16.38
C ASP A 106 33.45 -3.37 -16.39
N GLU A 107 32.68 -4.29 -15.79
CA GLU A 107 31.22 -4.26 -15.82
C GLU A 107 30.66 -4.08 -14.42
N LYS A 108 29.87 -3.01 -14.26
CA LYS A 108 29.19 -2.63 -13.03
C LYS A 108 27.72 -2.44 -13.29
N ASN A 109 26.90 -3.27 -12.66
CA ASN A 109 25.44 -3.08 -12.66
C ASN A 109 25.07 -2.11 -11.53
N VAL A 110 24.25 -1.14 -11.85
CA VAL A 110 23.76 -0.12 -10.89
C VAL A 110 22.25 -0.11 -10.92
N ALA A 111 21.65 -0.30 -9.76
CA ALA A 111 20.23 -0.08 -9.52
C ALA A 111 20.09 1.27 -8.78
N ASN A 112 19.35 2.20 -9.37
CA ASN A 112 19.03 3.49 -8.76
C ASN A 112 17.61 3.45 -8.17
N GLU A 113 17.32 4.42 -7.29
CA GLU A 113 16.00 4.57 -6.65
C GLU A 113 15.60 3.35 -5.80
N VAL A 114 16.57 2.72 -5.17
CA VAL A 114 16.34 1.60 -4.25
C VAL A 114 15.97 2.15 -2.88
N THR A 115 14.92 1.64 -2.25
CA THR A 115 14.62 1.92 -0.85
C THR A 115 15.32 0.89 0.03
N LEU A 116 16.25 1.35 0.86
CA LEU A 116 16.95 0.51 1.84
C LEU A 116 16.24 0.63 3.19
N ILE A 117 15.86 -0.51 3.77
CA ILE A 117 15.20 -0.59 5.07
C ILE A 117 16.11 -1.36 6.01
N GLY A 118 16.56 -0.70 7.10
CA GLY A 118 17.26 -1.33 8.20
C GLY A 118 16.29 -1.62 9.34
N CYS A 119 16.08 -2.88 9.66
CA CYS A 119 15.15 -3.32 10.71
C CYS A 119 15.68 -4.56 11.43
N LYS A 120 15.16 -4.79 12.63
CA LYS A 120 15.38 -6.06 13.36
C LYS A 120 14.46 -7.14 12.80
N ASN A 121 14.76 -8.40 13.13
CA ASN A 121 13.94 -9.55 12.71
C ASN A 121 12.49 -9.45 13.23
N SER A 122 12.34 -8.90 14.41
CA SER A 122 11.07 -8.61 15.07
C SER A 122 10.11 -7.71 14.27
N PHE A 123 10.62 -6.85 13.39
CA PHE A 123 9.83 -6.01 12.50
C PHE A 123 8.90 -6.85 11.60
N TRP A 124 9.34 -8.04 11.21
CA TRP A 124 8.55 -8.90 10.33
C TRP A 124 7.31 -9.51 11.00
N ASP A 125 7.19 -9.42 12.32
CA ASP A 125 6.00 -9.86 13.05
C ASP A 125 4.78 -8.93 12.84
N PHE A 126 5.03 -7.70 12.37
CA PHE A 126 3.99 -6.77 11.93
C PHE A 126 3.42 -7.10 10.54
N ARG A 127 4.05 -7.99 9.82
CA ARG A 127 3.67 -8.41 8.47
C ARG A 127 3.14 -9.82 8.45
N ASP A 128 2.35 -10.14 7.44
CA ASP A 128 1.94 -11.52 7.20
C ASP A 128 3.13 -12.40 6.81
N ASP A 129 3.08 -13.67 7.20
CA ASP A 129 4.17 -14.64 6.95
C ASP A 129 4.52 -14.80 5.45
N ASN A 130 3.58 -14.49 4.57
CA ASN A 130 3.80 -14.54 3.11
C ASN A 130 4.76 -13.46 2.61
N ILE A 131 4.93 -12.37 3.36
CA ILE A 131 5.74 -11.19 2.97
C ILE A 131 7.13 -11.25 3.61
N ARG A 132 7.37 -12.18 4.54
CA ARG A 132 8.69 -12.34 5.17
C ARG A 132 9.73 -12.73 4.13
N PRO A 133 10.91 -12.09 4.13
CA PRO A 133 11.98 -12.46 3.22
C PRO A 133 12.41 -13.89 3.46
N ARG A 134 12.58 -14.64 2.40
CA ARG A 134 13.04 -16.02 2.43
C ARG A 134 14.44 -16.11 1.82
N GLY A 135 15.32 -16.85 2.49
CA GLY A 135 16.63 -17.17 1.95
C GLY A 135 16.55 -18.13 0.77
N PRO A 136 17.68 -18.41 0.10
CA PRO A 136 17.76 -19.27 -1.09
C PRO A 136 17.16 -20.67 -0.90
N ASN A 137 17.11 -21.15 0.35
CA ASN A 137 16.58 -22.48 0.70
C ASN A 137 15.10 -22.45 1.13
N GLY A 138 14.37 -21.34 0.91
CA GLY A 138 12.99 -21.19 1.33
C GLY A 138 12.79 -21.03 2.84
N VAL A 139 13.85 -21.05 3.64
CA VAL A 139 13.83 -20.80 5.07
C VAL A 139 13.70 -19.29 5.28
N LEU A 140 12.89 -18.89 6.26
CA LEU A 140 12.79 -17.49 6.68
C LEU A 140 14.21 -16.97 6.95
N ALA A 141 14.59 -15.85 6.32
CA ALA A 141 15.89 -15.24 6.58
C ALA A 141 15.89 -14.77 8.05
N GLY A 142 16.63 -15.50 8.88
CA GLY A 142 16.90 -15.11 10.26
C GLY A 142 18.07 -14.11 10.27
N PHE A 143 17.82 -12.90 10.72
CA PHE A 143 18.85 -11.87 10.85
C PHE A 143 19.44 -11.80 12.28
N ASP A 144 19.10 -12.78 13.14
CA ASP A 144 19.42 -12.75 14.57
C ASP A 144 20.91 -12.95 14.89
N ASN A 145 21.68 -13.47 13.93
CA ASN A 145 23.12 -13.76 14.08
C ASN A 145 23.96 -13.02 13.03
N ILE A 146 23.67 -11.75 12.79
CA ILE A 146 24.56 -10.94 11.96
C ILE A 146 25.82 -10.65 12.78
N ASP A 147 26.94 -11.23 12.36
CA ASP A 147 28.24 -10.88 12.89
C ASP A 147 28.62 -9.46 12.44
N LEU A 148 28.35 -8.49 13.31
CA LEU A 148 28.68 -7.08 13.07
C LEU A 148 30.20 -6.84 12.99
N SER A 149 31.02 -7.82 13.31
CA SER A 149 32.46 -7.77 13.12
C SER A 149 32.92 -8.09 11.70
N SER A 150 32.01 -8.67 10.90
CA SER A 150 32.28 -8.95 9.49
C SER A 150 32.12 -7.68 8.64
N THR A 151 33.01 -7.52 7.66
CA THR A 151 32.99 -6.39 6.71
C THR A 151 31.77 -6.49 5.73
N THR A 152 31.06 -7.61 5.73
CA THR A 152 29.93 -7.89 4.82
C THR A 152 28.64 -7.94 5.59
N VAL A 153 27.70 -7.06 5.25
CA VAL A 153 26.34 -7.07 5.80
C VAL A 153 25.43 -7.85 4.85
N PRO A 154 24.73 -8.88 5.32
CA PRO A 154 23.77 -9.59 4.50
C PRO A 154 22.61 -8.67 4.12
N VAL A 155 22.25 -8.66 2.86
CA VAL A 155 21.14 -7.88 2.30
C VAL A 155 20.18 -8.82 1.61
N VAL A 156 18.88 -8.63 1.85
CA VAL A 156 17.82 -9.30 1.09
C VAL A 156 17.30 -8.35 0.03
N ILE A 157 17.26 -8.82 -1.19
CA ILE A 157 16.74 -8.07 -2.33
C ILE A 157 15.43 -8.72 -2.73
N ASN A 158 14.36 -7.92 -2.87
CA ASN A 158 13.13 -8.42 -3.45
C ASN A 158 13.30 -8.54 -4.97
N GLU A 159 12.84 -9.64 -5.52
CA GLU A 159 12.71 -9.79 -6.97
C GLU A 159 11.48 -8.97 -7.44
N PRO A 160 11.55 -8.33 -8.61
CA PRO A 160 10.46 -7.54 -9.17
C PRO A 160 9.26 -8.39 -9.56
#